data_33c70281c74a5c27b3831df9b8ae9716
#
_entry.id   33c70281c74a5c27b3831df9b8ae9716
#
_cell.length_a   1.000
_cell.length_b   1.000
_cell.length_c   1.000
_cell.angle_alpha   90.00
_cell.angle_beta   90.00
_cell.angle_gamma   90.00
#
_symmetry.space_group_name_H-M   'P 1'
#
loop_
_entity.id
_entity.type
_entity.pdbx_description
1 polymer ?
#
loop_
_entity_poly.entity_id
_entity_poly.type
_entity_poly.pdbx_seq_one_letter_code
_entity_poly.pdbx_strand_id
1 'polypeptide(L)'
;PPRAATVDDLCFVKSMHPGAVNHAPAITFFLTGSEMPGRPSMGSWLTYGLGTETQELPGFVVMTSRDKEASCGQIFYDFYWSSGFLPSKFQGVKFRGSGDPVLYLSNPDGMSREVRRGLLDDLGKLNEQHHTEFGDPEILTRIAQYEMAYRMQMSVPELADISKEPASVLEMYGPDVKRAGSYAYNCLMTRR
;
A
#
# COMPACT_ATOMS: atom_id res chain seq x y z
N PRO A 1 -29.57 -3.04 3.34
CA PRO A 1 -28.13 -3.07 3.13
C PRO A 1 -27.42 -2.28 4.25
N PRO A 2 -26.25 -2.72 4.75
CA PRO A 2 -25.54 -2.05 5.86
C PRO A 2 -25.26 -0.54 5.62
N ARG A 3 -25.18 -0.12 4.36
CA ARG A 3 -24.95 1.29 3.98
C ARG A 3 -26.06 2.25 4.39
N ALA A 4 -27.30 1.76 4.51
CA ALA A 4 -28.43 2.60 4.91
C ALA A 4 -28.42 2.92 6.41
N ALA A 5 -27.77 2.09 7.23
CA ALA A 5 -27.73 2.28 8.68
C ALA A 5 -26.75 3.35 9.11
N THR A 6 -25.77 3.71 8.27
CA THR A 6 -24.71 4.70 8.59
C THR A 6 -24.83 6.00 7.83
N VAL A 7 -25.89 6.17 7.04
CA VAL A 7 -26.06 7.35 6.16
C VAL A 7 -26.17 8.66 6.96
N ASP A 8 -26.76 8.60 8.13
CA ASP A 8 -26.97 9.76 9.00
C ASP A 8 -25.66 10.24 9.67
N ASP A 9 -24.63 9.37 9.70
CA ASP A 9 -23.30 9.70 10.22
C ASP A 9 -22.37 10.27 9.14
N LEU A 10 -22.84 10.41 7.88
CA LEU A 10 -22.04 10.82 6.73
C LEU A 10 -22.42 12.22 6.25
N CYS A 11 -21.41 13.03 5.97
CA CYS A 11 -21.59 14.33 5.30
C CYS A 11 -21.37 14.16 3.79
N PHE A 12 -22.42 14.42 2.99
CA PHE A 12 -22.38 14.33 1.53
C PHE A 12 -22.13 15.70 0.90
N VAL A 13 -20.90 15.98 0.49
CA VAL A 13 -20.53 17.21 -0.23
C VAL A 13 -20.76 17.00 -1.73
N LYS A 14 -21.95 17.37 -2.25
CA LYS A 14 -22.37 17.08 -3.63
C LYS A 14 -21.84 18.06 -4.67
N SER A 15 -21.29 19.18 -4.26
CA SER A 15 -20.80 20.25 -5.15
C SER A 15 -19.31 20.13 -5.50
N MET A 16 -18.61 19.13 -4.99
CA MET A 16 -17.18 18.94 -5.28
C MET A 16 -16.97 18.30 -6.65
N HIS A 17 -16.14 18.93 -7.48
CA HIS A 17 -15.69 18.39 -8.76
C HIS A 17 -14.29 18.89 -9.09
N PRO A 18 -13.46 18.11 -9.80
CA PRO A 18 -12.18 18.61 -10.32
C PRO A 18 -12.40 19.48 -11.54
N GLY A 19 -11.43 20.34 -11.88
CA GLY A 19 -11.42 21.11 -13.13
C GLY A 19 -11.13 20.26 -14.38
N ALA A 20 -10.46 19.13 -14.18
CA ALA A 20 -10.05 18.26 -15.27
C ALA A 20 -11.21 17.49 -15.90
N VAL A 21 -11.27 17.47 -17.24
CA VAL A 21 -12.26 16.73 -18.03
C VAL A 21 -11.86 15.25 -18.18
N ASN A 22 -10.55 14.95 -18.15
CA ASN A 22 -10.02 13.59 -18.33
C ASN A 22 -9.81 12.91 -16.96
N HIS A 23 -9.99 11.57 -16.92
CA HIS A 23 -9.84 10.76 -15.72
C HIS A 23 -8.45 10.86 -15.09
N ALA A 24 -7.37 10.75 -15.87
CA ALA A 24 -6.03 10.72 -15.32
C ALA A 24 -5.66 12.00 -14.54
N PRO A 25 -5.77 13.22 -15.09
CA PRO A 25 -5.54 14.43 -14.31
C PRO A 25 -6.54 14.63 -13.18
N ALA A 26 -7.81 14.21 -13.36
CA ALA A 26 -8.82 14.31 -12.30
C ALA A 26 -8.46 13.43 -11.08
N ILE A 27 -8.03 12.19 -11.30
CA ILE A 27 -7.58 11.28 -10.24
C ILE A 27 -6.29 11.80 -9.61
N THR A 28 -5.36 12.31 -10.41
CA THR A 28 -4.13 12.91 -9.91
C THR A 28 -4.44 14.07 -8.97
N PHE A 29 -5.34 14.97 -9.38
CA PHE A 29 -5.80 16.07 -8.54
C PHE A 29 -6.45 15.60 -7.25
N PHE A 30 -7.35 14.61 -7.33
CA PHE A 30 -8.04 14.06 -6.16
C PHE A 30 -7.07 13.47 -5.12
N LEU A 31 -6.00 12.82 -5.59
CA LEU A 31 -5.04 12.13 -4.72
C LEU A 31 -3.88 13.01 -4.24
N THR A 32 -3.54 14.08 -4.97
CA THR A 32 -2.32 14.88 -4.72
C THR A 32 -2.57 16.37 -4.59
N GLY A 33 -3.77 16.86 -4.89
CA GLY A 33 -4.10 18.29 -4.96
C GLY A 33 -3.54 19.01 -6.19
N SER A 34 -3.06 18.27 -7.21
CA SER A 34 -2.54 18.82 -8.48
C SER A 34 -2.95 17.93 -9.64
N GLU A 35 -3.30 18.52 -10.78
CA GLU A 35 -3.55 17.77 -12.02
C GLU A 35 -2.28 17.16 -12.63
N MET A 36 -1.11 17.71 -12.25
CA MET A 36 0.20 17.24 -12.73
C MET A 36 0.85 16.32 -11.69
N PRO A 37 1.46 15.20 -12.14
CA PRO A 37 2.26 14.34 -11.28
C PRO A 37 3.44 15.06 -10.62
N GLY A 38 3.98 14.48 -9.53
CA GLY A 38 5.18 14.97 -8.84
C GLY A 38 4.91 15.54 -7.44
N ARG A 39 3.65 15.72 -7.06
CA ARG A 39 3.29 16.05 -5.67
C ARG A 39 3.05 14.80 -4.85
N PRO A 40 3.31 14.86 -3.52
CA PRO A 40 3.00 13.75 -2.63
C PRO A 40 1.52 13.44 -2.64
N SER A 41 1.19 12.16 -2.61
CA SER A 41 -0.19 11.71 -2.44
C SER A 41 -0.71 11.96 -1.02
N MET A 42 -2.02 11.93 -0.85
CA MET A 42 -2.66 12.11 0.46
C MET A 42 -2.12 11.13 1.50
N GLY A 43 -1.93 9.86 1.15
CA GLY A 43 -1.36 8.85 2.05
C GLY A 43 0.10 9.14 2.43
N SER A 44 0.89 9.67 1.49
CA SER A 44 2.28 10.11 1.76
C SER A 44 2.32 11.27 2.74
N TRP A 45 1.43 12.26 2.60
CA TRP A 45 1.30 13.37 3.54
C TRP A 45 0.87 12.92 4.93
N LEU A 46 -0.10 12.00 5.02
CA LEU A 46 -0.55 11.45 6.29
C LEU A 46 0.58 10.71 7.00
N THR A 47 1.30 9.85 6.28
CA THR A 47 2.44 9.12 6.85
C THR A 47 3.59 10.05 7.25
N TYR A 48 3.83 11.11 6.48
CA TYR A 48 4.83 12.13 6.82
C TYR A 48 4.47 12.90 8.09
N GLY A 49 3.21 13.34 8.22
CA GLY A 49 2.78 14.20 9.31
C GLY A 49 2.44 13.46 10.60
N LEU A 50 1.85 12.27 10.50
CA LEU A 50 1.37 11.50 11.65
C LEU A 50 2.28 10.31 12.00
N GLY A 51 3.17 9.90 11.08
CA GLY A 51 3.96 8.70 11.23
C GLY A 51 3.15 7.42 11.02
N THR A 52 3.59 6.34 11.64
CA THR A 52 2.92 5.03 11.64
C THR A 52 3.07 4.36 12.99
N GLU A 53 2.02 3.70 13.45
CA GLU A 53 2.04 2.92 14.69
C GLU A 53 2.61 1.50 14.49
N THR A 54 2.69 1.05 13.24
CA THR A 54 3.22 -0.27 12.90
C THR A 54 4.70 -0.21 12.54
N GLN A 55 5.44 -1.24 12.96
CA GLN A 55 6.83 -1.48 12.54
C GLN A 55 6.97 -2.68 11.60
N GLU A 56 5.90 -3.46 11.45
CA GLU A 56 5.88 -4.72 10.69
C GLU A 56 5.25 -4.54 9.30
N LEU A 57 4.55 -3.43 9.08
CA LEU A 57 3.86 -3.11 7.82
C LEU A 57 4.21 -1.68 7.37
N PRO A 58 4.13 -1.39 6.07
CA PRO A 58 4.26 -0.02 5.57
C PRO A 58 3.19 0.89 6.18
N GLY A 59 3.55 2.12 6.51
CA GLY A 59 2.60 3.11 7.02
C GLY A 59 1.55 3.56 5.99
N PHE A 60 1.82 3.31 4.70
CA PHE A 60 0.88 3.59 3.62
C PHE A 60 0.78 2.39 2.69
N VAL A 61 -0.33 1.67 2.78
CA VAL A 61 -0.65 0.52 1.94
C VAL A 61 -1.67 0.91 0.88
N VAL A 62 -1.45 0.45 -0.34
CA VAL A 62 -2.33 0.67 -1.50
C VAL A 62 -2.86 -0.66 -2.00
N MET A 63 -4.17 -0.77 -2.14
CA MET A 63 -4.84 -1.92 -2.72
C MET A 63 -5.71 -1.49 -3.89
N THR A 64 -5.49 -2.10 -5.06
CA THR A 64 -6.31 -1.85 -6.25
C THR A 64 -7.29 -3.00 -6.43
N SER A 65 -8.58 -2.66 -6.55
CA SER A 65 -9.62 -3.65 -6.80
C SER A 65 -9.78 -3.93 -8.28
N ARG A 66 -10.07 -5.19 -8.61
CA ARG A 66 -10.43 -5.63 -9.96
C ARG A 66 -11.78 -6.33 -9.89
N ASP A 67 -12.78 -5.75 -10.53
CA ASP A 67 -14.09 -6.39 -10.66
C ASP A 67 -14.13 -7.33 -11.87
N LYS A 68 -15.20 -8.16 -11.91
CA LYS A 68 -15.42 -9.15 -12.97
C LYS A 68 -15.57 -8.51 -14.35
N GLU A 69 -16.18 -7.34 -14.38
CA GLU A 69 -16.35 -6.55 -15.59
C GLU A 69 -15.24 -5.51 -15.65
N ALA A 70 -14.30 -5.72 -16.55
CA ALA A 70 -13.25 -4.74 -16.83
C ALA A 70 -13.93 -3.47 -17.38
N SER A 71 -14.18 -2.51 -16.50
CA SER A 71 -14.68 -1.21 -16.91
C SER A 71 -13.63 -0.48 -17.75
N CYS A 72 -14.03 0.44 -18.55
CA CYS A 72 -13.34 1.46 -19.37
C CYS A 72 -11.80 1.43 -19.54
N GLY A 73 -11.08 0.38 -19.17
CA GLY A 73 -9.63 0.28 -19.33
C GLY A 73 -8.81 1.31 -18.54
N GLN A 74 -9.38 1.82 -17.45
CA GLN A 74 -8.69 2.81 -16.60
C GLN A 74 -7.36 2.26 -16.08
N ILE A 75 -6.27 2.94 -16.41
CA ILE A 75 -4.94 2.61 -15.94
C ILE A 75 -4.70 3.33 -14.60
N PHE A 76 -4.27 2.58 -13.59
CA PHE A 76 -3.78 3.13 -12.35
C PHE A 76 -2.27 3.26 -12.42
N TYR A 77 -1.79 4.49 -12.42
CA TYR A 77 -0.36 4.80 -12.47
C TYR A 77 0.25 4.82 -11.07
N ASP A 78 1.50 4.38 -10.95
CA ASP A 78 2.19 4.31 -9.66
C ASP A 78 2.41 5.69 -9.02
N PHE A 79 2.42 6.76 -9.81
CA PHE A 79 2.51 8.11 -9.27
C PHE A 79 1.26 8.55 -8.47
N TYR A 80 0.14 7.84 -8.53
CA TYR A 80 -1.05 8.13 -7.72
C TYR A 80 -0.84 7.92 -6.21
N TRP A 81 0.15 7.12 -5.84
CA TRP A 81 0.56 6.88 -4.45
C TRP A 81 2.03 7.19 -4.19
N SER A 82 2.60 8.01 -5.05
CA SER A 82 3.99 8.44 -4.92
C SER A 82 4.20 9.39 -3.75
N SER A 83 5.41 9.36 -3.20
CA SER A 83 5.88 10.34 -2.22
C SER A 83 6.16 11.72 -2.83
N GLY A 84 6.17 11.85 -4.17
CA GLY A 84 6.47 13.11 -4.84
C GLY A 84 7.84 13.66 -4.44
N PHE A 85 7.88 14.87 -3.90
CA PHE A 85 9.10 15.52 -3.39
C PHE A 85 9.44 15.14 -1.94
N LEU A 86 8.60 14.36 -1.25
CA LEU A 86 8.95 13.81 0.06
C LEU A 86 9.91 12.62 -0.11
N PRO A 87 10.71 12.27 0.92
CA PRO A 87 11.54 11.07 0.90
C PRO A 87 10.76 9.81 0.53
N SER A 88 11.39 8.91 -0.21
CA SER A 88 10.72 7.72 -0.79
C SER A 88 10.19 6.74 0.27
N LYS A 89 10.63 6.83 1.53
CA LYS A 89 10.08 6.06 2.65
C LYS A 89 8.59 6.32 2.93
N PHE A 90 8.04 7.42 2.44
CA PHE A 90 6.63 7.78 2.58
C PHE A 90 5.77 7.37 1.38
N GLN A 91 6.37 6.71 0.40
CA GLN A 91 5.64 6.20 -0.77
C GLN A 91 4.71 5.06 -0.39
N GLY A 92 3.54 5.01 -1.04
CA GLY A 92 2.60 3.90 -0.88
C GLY A 92 3.15 2.58 -1.40
N VAL A 93 2.99 1.52 -0.62
CA VAL A 93 3.36 0.15 -0.99
C VAL A 93 2.12 -0.57 -1.50
N LYS A 94 2.16 -0.97 -2.78
CA LYS A 94 1.04 -1.66 -3.42
C LYS A 94 1.00 -3.12 -3.04
N PHE A 95 -0.08 -3.53 -2.38
CA PHE A 95 -0.39 -4.93 -2.12
C PHE A 95 -1.18 -5.51 -3.29
N ARG A 96 -0.80 -6.73 -3.67
CA ARG A 96 -1.48 -7.47 -4.73
C ARG A 96 -2.69 -8.20 -4.17
N GLY A 97 -3.77 -8.18 -4.93
CA GLY A 97 -4.99 -8.89 -4.56
C GLY A 97 -4.94 -10.41 -4.77
N SER A 98 -3.88 -10.95 -5.40
CA SER A 98 -3.72 -12.38 -5.67
C SER A 98 -2.25 -12.78 -5.71
N GLY A 99 -1.94 -14.02 -5.33
CA GLY A 99 -0.58 -14.51 -5.12
C GLY A 99 0.04 -13.87 -3.88
N ASP A 100 1.36 -13.76 -3.84
CA ASP A 100 2.05 -13.07 -2.76
C ASP A 100 1.58 -11.61 -2.71
N PRO A 101 1.10 -11.12 -1.57
CA PRO A 101 0.60 -9.75 -1.44
C PRO A 101 1.64 -8.69 -1.83
N VAL A 102 2.91 -8.98 -1.59
CA VAL A 102 4.04 -8.15 -2.01
C VAL A 102 4.98 -9.01 -2.85
N LEU A 103 5.44 -8.46 -3.99
CA LEU A 103 6.37 -9.19 -4.87
C LEU A 103 7.70 -9.44 -4.15
N TYR A 104 8.25 -10.64 -4.39
CA TYR A 104 9.56 -11.05 -3.86
C TYR A 104 9.64 -11.04 -2.31
N LEU A 105 8.49 -11.19 -1.65
CA LEU A 105 8.44 -11.25 -0.20
C LEU A 105 9.06 -12.54 0.31
N SER A 106 8.73 -13.68 -0.32
CA SER A 106 9.29 -14.99 0.01
C SER A 106 10.76 -15.11 -0.38
N ASN A 107 11.50 -15.94 0.35
CA ASN A 107 12.87 -16.24 -0.01
C ASN A 107 12.91 -17.10 -1.29
N PRO A 108 13.93 -16.93 -2.15
CA PRO A 108 14.20 -17.86 -3.22
C PRO A 108 14.48 -19.27 -2.67
N ASP A 109 14.25 -20.29 -3.50
CA ASP A 109 14.53 -21.68 -3.15
C ASP A 109 16.00 -21.84 -2.72
N GLY A 110 16.20 -22.54 -1.61
CA GLY A 110 17.52 -22.78 -1.04
C GLY A 110 18.09 -21.64 -0.16
N MET A 111 17.40 -20.52 -0.05
CA MET A 111 17.80 -19.42 0.86
C MET A 111 17.06 -19.52 2.19
N SER A 112 17.78 -19.82 3.27
CA SER A 112 17.20 -19.79 4.61
C SER A 112 17.00 -18.36 5.10
N ARG A 113 16.17 -18.21 6.14
CA ARG A 113 15.91 -16.92 6.76
C ARG A 113 17.16 -16.30 7.38
N GLU A 114 18.01 -17.13 7.98
CA GLU A 114 19.27 -16.74 8.62
C GLU A 114 20.25 -16.22 7.57
N VAL A 115 20.37 -16.93 6.44
CA VAL A 115 21.21 -16.48 5.31
C VAL A 115 20.73 -15.13 4.78
N ARG A 116 19.40 -14.97 4.60
CA ARG A 116 18.85 -13.68 4.18
C ARG A 116 19.13 -12.58 5.21
N ARG A 117 18.99 -12.86 6.51
CA ARG A 117 19.32 -11.88 7.55
C ARG A 117 20.77 -11.43 7.45
N GLY A 118 21.70 -12.38 7.34
CA GLY A 118 23.13 -12.08 7.18
C GLY A 118 23.42 -11.21 5.96
N LEU A 119 22.82 -11.51 4.82
CA LEU A 119 22.94 -10.69 3.61
C LEU A 119 22.41 -9.26 3.80
N LEU A 120 21.30 -9.08 4.51
CA LEU A 120 20.75 -7.75 4.78
C LEU A 120 21.63 -6.98 5.76
N ASP A 121 22.19 -7.64 6.76
CA ASP A 121 23.14 -7.02 7.70
C ASP A 121 24.41 -6.53 6.98
N ASP A 122 24.93 -7.31 6.03
CA ASP A 122 26.11 -6.93 5.25
C ASP A 122 25.80 -5.81 4.25
N LEU A 123 24.65 -5.85 3.59
CA LEU A 123 24.16 -4.76 2.75
C LEU A 123 23.93 -3.47 3.56
N GLY A 124 23.41 -3.60 4.78
CA GLY A 124 23.23 -2.49 5.70
C GLY A 124 24.57 -1.79 5.99
N LYS A 125 25.60 -2.55 6.38
CA LYS A 125 26.95 -2.03 6.64
C LYS A 125 27.56 -1.33 5.41
N LEU A 126 27.40 -1.94 4.21
CA LEU A 126 27.90 -1.35 2.96
C LEU A 126 27.18 -0.03 2.65
N ASN A 127 25.86 0.01 2.81
CA ASN A 127 25.08 1.23 2.61
C ASN A 127 25.43 2.32 3.64
N GLU A 128 25.67 1.97 4.90
CA GLU A 128 26.13 2.92 5.92
C GLU A 128 27.50 3.52 5.59
N GLN A 129 28.43 2.73 5.04
CA GLN A 129 29.69 3.24 4.54
C GLN A 129 29.48 4.23 3.39
N HIS A 130 28.64 3.88 2.41
CA HIS A 130 28.30 4.78 1.30
C HIS A 130 27.60 6.06 1.80
N HIS A 131 26.72 5.96 2.80
CA HIS A 131 26.09 7.14 3.38
C HIS A 131 27.10 8.07 4.03
N THR A 132 28.09 7.51 4.74
CA THR A 132 29.17 8.27 5.36
C THR A 132 30.03 8.97 4.32
N GLU A 133 30.26 8.35 3.15
CA GLU A 133 31.10 8.89 2.07
C GLU A 133 30.36 9.94 1.24
N PHE A 134 29.09 9.69 0.88
CA PHE A 134 28.32 10.51 -0.08
C PHE A 134 27.28 11.42 0.57
N GLY A 135 26.84 11.13 1.80
CA GLY A 135 25.86 11.93 2.53
C GLY A 135 24.44 11.90 1.97
N ASP A 136 24.13 10.99 1.04
CA ASP A 136 22.79 10.90 0.41
C ASP A 136 21.78 10.27 1.39
N PRO A 137 20.73 11.02 1.80
CA PRO A 137 19.70 10.51 2.72
C PRO A 137 18.87 9.35 2.17
N GLU A 138 18.78 9.17 0.83
CA GLU A 138 18.07 8.06 0.22
C GLU A 138 18.74 6.71 0.51
N ILE A 139 20.02 6.69 0.84
CA ILE A 139 20.71 5.47 1.27
C ILE A 139 20.11 4.93 2.58
N LEU A 140 19.82 5.81 3.54
CA LEU A 140 19.16 5.42 4.80
C LEU A 140 17.73 4.91 4.55
N THR A 141 17.04 5.50 3.60
CA THR A 141 15.72 5.05 3.17
C THR A 141 15.76 3.62 2.60
N ARG A 142 16.78 3.28 1.80
CA ARG A 142 16.98 1.91 1.28
C ARG A 142 17.20 0.90 2.38
N ILE A 143 18.04 1.23 3.37
CA ILE A 143 18.26 0.35 4.54
C ILE A 143 16.92 0.08 5.23
N ALA A 144 16.15 1.12 5.50
CA ALA A 144 14.83 1.00 6.13
C ALA A 144 13.84 0.17 5.29
N GLN A 145 13.86 0.30 3.96
CA GLN A 145 13.01 -0.48 3.05
C GLN A 145 13.37 -1.98 3.07
N TYR A 146 14.65 -2.34 3.08
CA TYR A 146 15.08 -3.74 3.20
C TYR A 146 14.66 -4.36 4.53
N GLU A 147 14.83 -3.63 5.63
CA GLU A 147 14.38 -4.07 6.96
C GLU A 147 12.85 -4.26 6.99
N MET A 148 12.10 -3.32 6.43
CA MET A 148 10.65 -3.43 6.32
C MET A 148 10.24 -4.67 5.52
N ALA A 149 10.84 -4.89 4.35
CA ALA A 149 10.55 -6.06 3.52
C ALA A 149 10.83 -7.37 4.27
N TYR A 150 11.90 -7.45 5.06
CA TYR A 150 12.22 -8.62 5.87
C TYR A 150 11.18 -8.88 6.96
N ARG A 151 10.70 -7.83 7.65
CA ARG A 151 9.65 -7.95 8.68
C ARG A 151 8.33 -8.38 8.05
N MET A 152 7.96 -7.81 6.90
CA MET A 152 6.75 -8.16 6.16
C MET A 152 6.67 -9.64 5.76
N GLN A 153 7.79 -10.35 5.64
CA GLN A 153 7.80 -11.80 5.36
C GLN A 153 7.02 -12.62 6.39
N MET A 154 6.96 -12.15 7.63
CA MET A 154 6.21 -12.84 8.70
C MET A 154 4.77 -12.37 8.79
N SER A 155 4.57 -11.06 8.72
CA SER A 155 3.28 -10.43 9.02
C SER A 155 2.29 -10.50 7.85
N VAL A 156 2.77 -10.33 6.62
CA VAL A 156 1.89 -10.25 5.44
C VAL A 156 1.21 -11.58 5.10
N PRO A 157 1.85 -12.76 5.15
CA PRO A 157 1.16 -14.03 4.92
C PRO A 157 0.05 -14.30 5.95
N GLU A 158 0.29 -14.00 7.22
CA GLU A 158 -0.72 -14.15 8.27
C GLU A 158 -1.89 -13.19 8.06
N LEU A 159 -1.61 -11.94 7.72
CA LEU A 159 -2.62 -10.94 7.40
C LEU A 159 -3.48 -11.37 6.20
N ALA A 160 -2.88 -11.93 5.17
CA ALA A 160 -3.55 -12.33 3.93
C ALA A 160 -4.40 -13.61 4.08
N ASP A 161 -4.16 -14.41 5.10
CA ASP A 161 -4.91 -15.65 5.34
C ASP A 161 -6.28 -15.36 5.97
N ILE A 162 -7.31 -15.30 5.15
CA ILE A 162 -8.71 -15.10 5.59
C ILE A 162 -9.43 -16.42 5.95
N SER A 163 -8.75 -17.57 5.96
CA SER A 163 -9.36 -18.89 6.21
C SER A 163 -9.96 -19.00 7.61
N LYS A 164 -9.42 -18.25 8.56
CA LYS A 164 -9.86 -18.23 9.97
C LYS A 164 -10.93 -17.18 10.28
N GLU A 165 -11.37 -16.39 9.28
CA GLU A 165 -12.39 -15.39 9.51
C GLU A 165 -13.76 -16.04 9.79
N PRO A 166 -14.51 -15.60 10.83
CA PRO A 166 -15.84 -16.09 11.11
C PRO A 166 -16.80 -15.87 9.92
N ALA A 167 -17.71 -16.83 9.71
CA ALA A 167 -18.68 -16.75 8.61
C ALA A 167 -19.51 -15.45 8.67
N SER A 168 -19.91 -15.02 9.87
CA SER A 168 -20.66 -13.77 10.07
C SER A 168 -19.88 -12.53 9.59
N VAL A 169 -18.55 -12.52 9.76
CA VAL A 169 -17.69 -11.45 9.25
C VAL A 169 -17.65 -11.48 7.72
N LEU A 170 -17.43 -12.64 7.13
CA LEU A 170 -17.41 -12.78 5.68
C LEU A 170 -18.73 -12.35 5.03
N GLU A 171 -19.86 -12.68 5.64
CA GLU A 171 -21.21 -12.28 5.20
C GLU A 171 -21.39 -10.75 5.18
N MET A 172 -20.83 -10.03 6.14
CA MET A 172 -20.90 -8.55 6.20
C MET A 172 -20.27 -7.89 4.96
N TYR A 173 -19.22 -8.49 4.38
CA TYR A 173 -18.54 -7.96 3.18
C TYR A 173 -19.17 -8.44 1.87
N GLY A 174 -20.08 -9.40 1.92
CA GLY A 174 -20.84 -9.89 0.76
C GLY A 174 -20.17 -11.04 0.00
N PRO A 175 -20.80 -11.53 -1.09
CA PRO A 175 -20.42 -12.78 -1.74
C PRO A 175 -19.04 -12.76 -2.39
N ASP A 176 -18.54 -11.60 -2.79
CA ASP A 176 -17.23 -11.46 -3.44
C ASP A 176 -16.05 -11.39 -2.46
N VAL A 177 -16.26 -11.44 -1.15
CA VAL A 177 -15.20 -11.30 -0.14
C VAL A 177 -14.10 -12.36 -0.26
N LYS A 178 -14.43 -13.56 -0.72
CA LYS A 178 -13.46 -14.66 -0.94
C LYS A 178 -12.75 -14.57 -2.31
N ARG A 179 -13.19 -13.65 -3.17
CA ARG A 179 -12.54 -13.45 -4.48
C ARG A 179 -11.37 -12.48 -4.31
N ALA A 180 -10.17 -13.03 -4.35
CA ALA A 180 -8.93 -12.27 -4.22
C ALA A 180 -8.89 -11.07 -5.18
N GLY A 181 -8.54 -9.88 -4.64
CA GLY A 181 -8.50 -8.64 -5.40
C GLY A 181 -9.85 -7.99 -5.69
N SER A 182 -10.98 -8.54 -5.20
CA SER A 182 -12.27 -7.83 -5.24
C SER A 182 -12.26 -6.63 -4.27
N TYR A 183 -13.17 -5.70 -4.48
CA TYR A 183 -13.36 -4.59 -3.54
C TYR A 183 -13.73 -5.08 -2.13
N ALA A 184 -14.63 -6.07 -2.04
CA ALA A 184 -15.02 -6.69 -0.78
C ALA A 184 -13.84 -7.35 -0.05
N TYR A 185 -12.98 -8.08 -0.79
CA TYR A 185 -11.75 -8.67 -0.27
C TYR A 185 -10.81 -7.58 0.28
N ASN A 186 -10.56 -6.52 -0.50
CA ASN A 186 -9.70 -5.43 -0.09
C ASN A 186 -10.24 -4.70 1.15
N CYS A 187 -11.56 -4.52 1.27
CA CYS A 187 -12.19 -3.95 2.48
C CYS A 187 -11.97 -4.84 3.71
N LEU A 188 -12.07 -6.17 3.56
CA LEU A 188 -11.77 -7.10 4.64
C LEU A 188 -10.30 -7.02 5.04
N MET A 189 -9.38 -6.97 4.06
CA MET A 189 -7.94 -6.83 4.31
C MET A 189 -7.59 -5.51 5.03
N THR A 190 -8.30 -4.42 4.71
CA THR A 190 -8.08 -3.12 5.38
C THR A 190 -8.48 -3.15 6.86
N ARG A 191 -9.43 -4.01 7.24
CA ARG A 191 -9.84 -4.18 8.64
C ARG A 191 -8.80 -4.97 9.46
N ARG A 192 -8.14 -5.91 8.82
CA ARG A 192 -7.15 -6.77 9.48
C ARG A 192 -5.86 -6.04 9.76
#